data_0781f2d2382ea708726dc4c4e9fef33d
#
_entry.id   0781f2d2382ea708726dc4c4e9fef33d
#
_cell.length_a   1.000
_cell.length_b   1.000
_cell.length_c   1.000
_cell.angle_alpha   90.00
_cell.angle_beta   90.00
_cell.angle_gamma   90.00
#
_symmetry.space_group_name_H-M   'P 1'
#
loop_
_entity.id
_entity.type
_entity.pdbx_description
1 polymer ?
#
loop_
_entity_poly.entity_id
_entity_poly.type
_entity_poly.pdbx_seq_one_letter_code
_entity_poly.pdbx_strand_id
1 'polypeptide(L)'
;MASPKKSSKPTGRIISIGDIEIDNVNEVIEVIYEINEEDAKKTQKEPIKLIVNSPGGDVYHGFALVDVISNSQTPIHTICHGHAMSAALVVYAAGHKRFASQRATFMYHEIAWSMQQEKLQLHSQEVKEGERMWKIYDDFLLSRTKFTPKQLDEVKKTRGEWYMDTKTAMKYGLVDEII
;
A
#
# COMPACT_ATOMS: atom_id res chain seq x y z
N MET A 1 2.80 -2.46 -32.69
CA MET A 1 2.72 -1.82 -31.36
C MET A 1 1.26 -1.66 -31.04
N ALA A 2 0.74 -2.44 -30.09
CA ALA A 2 -0.66 -2.36 -29.68
C ALA A 2 -0.78 -1.16 -28.70
N SER A 3 -1.70 -0.23 -29.02
CA SER A 3 -2.04 0.88 -28.11
C SER A 3 -2.51 0.32 -26.77
N PRO A 4 -2.11 0.91 -25.62
CA PRO A 4 -2.63 0.48 -24.34
C PRO A 4 -4.14 0.68 -24.33
N LYS A 5 -4.88 -0.37 -23.98
CA LYS A 5 -6.32 -0.26 -23.75
C LYS A 5 -6.52 0.74 -22.62
N LYS A 6 -7.22 1.85 -22.90
CA LYS A 6 -7.75 2.72 -21.87
C LYS A 6 -8.57 1.84 -20.92
N SER A 7 -8.14 1.75 -19.64
CA SER A 7 -8.98 1.15 -18.61
C SER A 7 -10.29 1.96 -18.55
N SER A 8 -11.41 1.30 -18.58
CA SER A 8 -12.69 1.96 -18.32
C SER A 8 -12.66 2.42 -16.86
N LYS A 9 -12.93 3.72 -16.61
CA LYS A 9 -13.05 4.22 -15.22
C LYS A 9 -13.92 3.26 -14.41
N PRO A 10 -13.49 2.88 -13.20
CA PRO A 10 -14.29 1.99 -12.36
C PRO A 10 -15.66 2.61 -12.12
N THR A 11 -16.70 1.86 -12.43
CA THR A 11 -18.08 2.27 -12.13
C THR A 11 -18.49 1.69 -10.79
N GLY A 12 -18.65 2.56 -9.78
CA GLY A 12 -19.09 2.14 -8.44
C GLY A 12 -17.99 2.24 -7.39
N ARG A 13 -18.27 1.68 -6.20
CA ARG A 13 -17.40 1.80 -5.02
C ARG A 13 -16.36 0.69 -4.89
N ILE A 14 -16.12 -0.06 -5.97
CA ILE A 14 -15.10 -1.11 -6.02
C ILE A 14 -14.00 -0.65 -6.97
N ILE A 15 -12.82 -0.46 -6.42
CA ILE A 15 -11.62 -0.02 -7.13
C ILE A 15 -10.57 -1.11 -6.97
N SER A 16 -9.76 -1.35 -7.99
CA SER A 16 -8.66 -2.33 -7.91
C SER A 16 -7.34 -1.64 -8.21
N ILE A 17 -6.29 -2.03 -7.48
CA ILE A 17 -4.93 -1.60 -7.74
C ILE A 17 -4.02 -2.82 -7.90
N GLY A 18 -3.24 -2.81 -9.00
CA GLY A 18 -2.13 -3.71 -9.28
C GLY A 18 -0.80 -3.06 -8.93
N ASP A 19 0.11 -2.95 -9.90
CA ASP A 19 1.41 -2.34 -9.69
C ASP A 19 1.29 -0.90 -9.17
N ILE A 20 2.11 -0.57 -8.18
CA ILE A 20 2.15 0.76 -7.56
C ILE A 20 2.99 1.68 -8.47
N GLU A 21 2.37 2.08 -9.55
CA GLU A 21 2.91 2.96 -10.58
C GLU A 21 2.09 4.25 -10.64
N ILE A 22 2.69 5.34 -11.14
CA ILE A 22 2.09 6.68 -11.11
C ILE A 22 0.69 6.72 -11.73
N ASP A 23 0.50 6.09 -12.89
CA ASP A 23 -0.77 6.12 -13.62
C ASP A 23 -1.86 5.37 -12.85
N ASN A 24 -1.55 4.16 -12.36
CA ASN A 24 -2.49 3.34 -11.59
C ASN A 24 -2.89 4.04 -10.27
N VAL A 25 -1.93 4.65 -9.59
CA VAL A 25 -2.16 5.35 -8.33
C VAL A 25 -3.01 6.60 -8.55
N ASN A 26 -2.71 7.40 -9.58
CA ASN A 26 -3.49 8.59 -9.90
C ASN A 26 -4.94 8.26 -10.24
N GLU A 27 -5.20 7.21 -11.04
CA GLU A 27 -6.56 6.76 -11.35
C GLU A 27 -7.34 6.42 -10.06
N VAL A 28 -6.71 5.70 -9.12
CA VAL A 28 -7.34 5.34 -7.83
C VAL A 28 -7.60 6.59 -6.99
N ILE A 29 -6.65 7.52 -6.92
CA ILE A 29 -6.77 8.77 -6.17
C ILE A 29 -7.94 9.62 -6.70
N GLU A 30 -8.03 9.79 -8.04
CA GLU A 30 -9.11 10.54 -8.67
C GLU A 30 -10.48 9.97 -8.28
N VAL A 31 -10.66 8.66 -8.36
CA VAL A 31 -11.94 8.01 -8.00
C VAL A 31 -12.26 8.17 -6.52
N ILE A 32 -11.25 8.09 -5.62
CA ILE A 32 -11.47 8.33 -4.19
C ILE A 32 -11.96 9.76 -3.94
N TYR A 33 -11.37 10.77 -4.61
CA TYR A 33 -11.81 12.15 -4.49
C TYR A 33 -13.22 12.35 -5.04
N GLU A 34 -13.52 11.82 -6.22
CA GLU A 34 -14.88 11.88 -6.82
C GLU A 34 -15.92 11.31 -5.83
N ILE A 35 -15.67 10.14 -5.23
CA ILE A 35 -16.58 9.54 -4.26
C ILE A 35 -16.70 10.38 -2.97
N ASN A 36 -15.59 10.95 -2.49
CA ASN A 36 -15.62 11.83 -1.32
C ASN A 36 -16.49 13.08 -1.56
N GLU A 37 -16.41 13.67 -2.76
CA GLU A 37 -17.27 14.81 -3.16
C GLU A 37 -18.74 14.41 -3.22
N GLU A 38 -19.07 13.27 -3.84
CA GLU A 38 -20.43 12.72 -3.87
C GLU A 38 -21.00 12.47 -2.47
N ASP A 39 -20.15 12.06 -1.54
CA ASP A 39 -20.53 11.71 -0.18
C ASP A 39 -20.47 12.88 0.81
N ALA A 40 -19.99 14.06 0.39
CA ALA A 40 -19.75 15.18 1.28
C ALA A 40 -20.97 15.58 2.13
N LYS A 41 -22.19 15.43 1.57
CA LYS A 41 -23.46 15.78 2.22
C LYS A 41 -24.21 14.58 2.81
N LYS A 42 -23.66 13.36 2.68
CA LYS A 42 -24.30 12.14 3.18
C LYS A 42 -24.00 11.94 4.65
N THR A 43 -25.02 11.65 5.45
CA THR A 43 -24.89 11.30 6.86
C THR A 43 -24.38 9.86 7.05
N GLN A 44 -24.73 8.97 6.13
CA GLN A 44 -24.20 7.60 6.07
C GLN A 44 -23.45 7.41 4.76
N LYS A 45 -22.20 6.96 4.86
CA LYS A 45 -21.31 6.74 3.73
C LYS A 45 -21.02 5.28 3.60
N GLU A 46 -21.37 4.70 2.45
CA GLU A 46 -20.95 3.32 2.14
C GLU A 46 -19.46 3.28 1.90
N PRO A 47 -18.72 2.31 2.46
CA PRO A 47 -17.28 2.20 2.27
C PRO A 47 -16.90 1.99 0.78
N ILE A 48 -15.80 2.63 0.40
CA ILE A 48 -15.08 2.29 -0.83
C ILE A 48 -14.35 0.96 -0.59
N LYS A 49 -14.47 0.01 -1.51
CA LYS A 49 -13.75 -1.26 -1.47
C LYS A 49 -12.55 -1.17 -2.39
N LEU A 50 -11.35 -1.04 -1.82
CA LEU A 50 -10.09 -1.03 -2.56
C LEU A 50 -9.49 -2.44 -2.58
N ILE A 51 -9.56 -3.10 -3.72
CA ILE A 51 -8.95 -4.42 -3.92
C ILE A 51 -7.47 -4.21 -4.20
N VAL A 52 -6.61 -4.71 -3.32
CA VAL A 52 -5.15 -4.68 -3.45
C VAL A 52 -4.69 -6.08 -3.85
N ASN A 53 -4.17 -6.19 -5.08
CA ASN A 53 -3.54 -7.41 -5.59
C ASN A 53 -2.27 -7.01 -6.34
N SER A 54 -1.17 -6.82 -5.60
CA SER A 54 -0.02 -6.09 -6.08
C SER A 54 1.30 -6.61 -5.50
N PRO A 55 2.34 -6.77 -6.34
CA PRO A 55 3.70 -7.06 -5.87
C PRO A 55 4.38 -5.85 -5.23
N GLY A 56 3.79 -4.66 -5.34
CA GLY A 56 4.39 -3.39 -4.94
C GLY A 56 4.70 -2.48 -6.11
N GLY A 57 5.76 -1.69 -5.99
CA GLY A 57 6.20 -0.71 -6.97
C GLY A 57 6.85 0.50 -6.29
N ASP A 58 6.63 1.69 -6.83
CA ASP A 58 7.23 2.91 -6.33
C ASP A 58 6.70 3.31 -4.94
N VAL A 59 7.63 3.55 -4.02
CA VAL A 59 7.30 3.85 -2.62
C VAL A 59 6.68 5.23 -2.44
N TYR A 60 7.06 6.23 -3.25
CA TYR A 60 6.46 7.57 -3.18
C TYR A 60 5.01 7.54 -3.63
N HIS A 61 4.72 6.82 -4.73
CA HIS A 61 3.35 6.64 -5.21
C HIS A 61 2.52 5.82 -4.21
N GLY A 62 3.13 4.81 -3.58
CA GLY A 62 2.51 4.07 -2.49
C GLY A 62 2.09 4.98 -1.34
N PHE A 63 2.97 5.87 -0.87
CA PHE A 63 2.65 6.81 0.21
C PHE A 63 1.67 7.91 -0.20
N ALA A 64 1.69 8.37 -1.44
CA ALA A 64 0.66 9.29 -1.93
C ALA A 64 -0.74 8.67 -1.77
N LEU A 65 -0.88 7.38 -2.13
CA LEU A 65 -2.14 6.67 -1.97
C LEU A 65 -2.47 6.38 -0.49
N VAL A 66 -1.47 6.04 0.34
CA VAL A 66 -1.63 5.89 1.80
C VAL A 66 -2.22 7.14 2.43
N ASP A 67 -1.70 8.32 2.06
CA ASP A 67 -2.19 9.60 2.59
C ASP A 67 -3.63 9.88 2.15
N VAL A 68 -3.97 9.61 0.89
CA VAL A 68 -5.34 9.76 0.39
C VAL A 68 -6.30 8.80 1.10
N ILE A 69 -5.92 7.54 1.29
CA ILE A 69 -6.73 6.56 2.03
C ILE A 69 -6.94 7.02 3.47
N SER A 70 -5.86 7.41 4.15
CA SER A 70 -5.88 7.77 5.58
C SER A 70 -6.71 9.03 5.86
N ASN A 71 -6.75 9.97 4.91
CA ASN A 71 -7.48 11.23 5.02
C ASN A 71 -8.88 11.20 4.36
N SER A 72 -9.26 10.07 3.76
CA SER A 72 -10.56 9.93 3.10
C SER A 72 -11.72 10.08 4.09
N GLN A 73 -12.68 10.95 3.75
CA GLN A 73 -13.89 11.17 4.54
C GLN A 73 -14.92 10.04 4.38
N THR A 74 -14.86 9.31 3.28
CA THR A 74 -15.60 8.08 3.07
C THR A 74 -14.72 6.91 3.47
N PRO A 75 -15.17 6.01 4.36
CA PRO A 75 -14.37 4.88 4.78
C PRO A 75 -13.85 4.06 3.60
N ILE A 76 -12.58 3.68 3.63
CA ILE A 76 -11.98 2.81 2.62
C ILE A 76 -11.63 1.47 3.27
N HIS A 77 -12.22 0.41 2.75
CA HIS A 77 -11.91 -0.97 3.14
C HIS A 77 -10.97 -1.58 2.12
N THR A 78 -9.78 -1.97 2.57
CA THR A 78 -8.83 -2.68 1.71
C THR A 78 -9.10 -4.18 1.73
N ILE A 79 -9.03 -4.82 0.56
CA ILE A 79 -9.31 -6.24 0.39
C ILE A 79 -8.17 -6.87 -0.39
N CYS A 80 -7.53 -7.90 0.17
CA CYS A 80 -6.49 -8.66 -0.52
C CYS A 80 -7.01 -10.05 -0.87
N HIS A 81 -7.13 -10.35 -2.18
CA HIS A 81 -7.49 -11.67 -2.66
C HIS A 81 -6.28 -12.53 -3.07
N GLY A 82 -5.21 -11.91 -3.53
CA GLY A 82 -3.99 -12.57 -3.99
C GLY A 82 -2.81 -12.22 -3.10
N HIS A 83 -2.20 -11.06 -3.33
CA HIS A 83 -1.03 -10.63 -2.56
C HIS A 83 -0.98 -9.10 -2.39
N ALA A 84 -0.37 -8.68 -1.30
CA ALA A 84 -0.01 -7.29 -1.04
C ALA A 84 1.43 -7.25 -0.51
N MET A 85 2.37 -6.86 -1.35
CA MET A 85 3.80 -6.97 -1.09
C MET A 85 4.49 -5.61 -1.22
N SER A 86 5.62 -5.41 -0.52
CA SER A 86 6.45 -4.22 -0.69
C SER A 86 5.62 -2.93 -0.50
N ALA A 87 5.68 -1.96 -1.42
CA ALA A 87 4.90 -0.72 -1.36
C ALA A 87 3.37 -0.97 -1.27
N ALA A 88 2.85 -2.06 -1.82
CA ALA A 88 1.44 -2.41 -1.69
C ALA A 88 1.05 -2.86 -0.28
N LEU A 89 2.01 -3.30 0.54
CA LEU A 89 1.75 -3.67 1.92
C LEU A 89 1.29 -2.47 2.75
N VAL A 90 1.93 -1.30 2.59
CA VAL A 90 1.51 -0.07 3.29
C VAL A 90 0.20 0.47 2.74
N VAL A 91 -0.04 0.37 1.43
CA VAL A 91 -1.33 0.73 0.83
C VAL A 91 -2.46 -0.12 1.41
N TYR A 92 -2.25 -1.44 1.51
CA TYR A 92 -3.21 -2.34 2.14
C TYR A 92 -3.42 -2.01 3.63
N ALA A 93 -2.33 -1.76 4.36
CA ALA A 93 -2.38 -1.45 5.79
C ALA A 93 -3.07 -0.10 6.09
N ALA A 94 -3.15 0.82 5.11
CA ALA A 94 -3.81 2.12 5.26
C ALA A 94 -5.33 2.02 5.38
N GLY A 95 -5.95 0.92 4.93
CA GLY A 95 -7.40 0.74 4.98
C GLY A 95 -8.00 0.95 6.36
N HIS A 96 -9.18 1.57 6.43
CA HIS A 96 -9.93 1.76 7.68
C HIS A 96 -10.41 0.42 8.25
N LYS A 97 -10.69 -0.54 7.39
CA LYS A 97 -10.86 -1.95 7.71
C LYS A 97 -10.19 -2.80 6.62
N ARG A 98 -9.54 -3.88 7.02
CA ARG A 98 -8.64 -4.66 6.17
C ARG A 98 -9.08 -6.11 6.11
N PHE A 99 -9.51 -6.53 4.93
CA PHE A 99 -10.02 -7.87 4.65
C PHE A 99 -9.01 -8.66 3.82
N ALA A 100 -8.95 -9.95 4.04
CA ALA A 100 -8.14 -10.83 3.22
C ALA A 100 -8.81 -12.18 2.97
N SER A 101 -8.61 -12.71 1.77
CA SER A 101 -8.96 -14.09 1.48
C SER A 101 -8.02 -15.06 2.20
N GLN A 102 -8.51 -16.26 2.48
CA GLN A 102 -7.76 -17.28 3.24
C GLN A 102 -6.38 -17.62 2.65
N ARG A 103 -6.18 -17.46 1.33
CA ARG A 103 -4.93 -17.75 0.61
C ARG A 103 -4.14 -16.52 0.22
N ALA A 104 -4.47 -15.35 0.76
CA ALA A 104 -3.71 -14.13 0.49
C ALA A 104 -2.31 -14.21 1.11
N THR A 105 -1.37 -13.56 0.46
CA THR A 105 0.03 -13.50 0.88
C THR A 105 0.44 -12.04 1.07
N PHE A 106 1.16 -11.78 2.14
CA PHE A 106 1.73 -10.47 2.44
C PHE A 106 3.25 -10.59 2.51
N MET A 107 3.96 -9.54 2.10
CA MET A 107 5.40 -9.56 2.16
C MET A 107 5.96 -8.20 2.55
N TYR A 108 6.80 -8.21 3.58
CA TYR A 108 7.64 -7.10 4.00
C TYR A 108 9.07 -7.36 3.59
N HIS A 109 9.75 -6.37 3.05
CA HIS A 109 11.18 -6.39 2.78
C HIS A 109 11.77 -5.00 2.89
N GLU A 110 13.09 -4.92 2.89
CA GLU A 110 13.83 -3.67 2.76
C GLU A 110 13.47 -2.95 1.46
N ILE A 111 13.26 -1.63 1.53
CA ILE A 111 12.99 -0.83 0.33
C ILE A 111 14.20 -0.96 -0.62
N ALA A 112 13.94 -1.47 -1.83
CA ALA A 112 14.93 -1.48 -2.89
C ALA A 112 15.06 -0.07 -3.46
N TRP A 113 16.27 0.49 -3.40
CA TRP A 113 16.56 1.80 -3.92
C TRP A 113 17.50 1.70 -5.10
N SER A 114 17.07 2.14 -6.29
CA SER A 114 17.95 2.19 -7.45
C SER A 114 18.65 3.54 -7.53
N MET A 115 19.97 3.54 -7.42
CA MET A 115 20.77 4.76 -7.60
C MET A 115 21.08 4.98 -9.06
N GLN A 116 20.76 6.16 -9.60
CA GLN A 116 21.21 6.58 -10.92
C GLN A 116 22.65 7.12 -10.80
N GLN A 117 23.57 6.47 -11.53
CA GLN A 117 24.99 6.75 -11.45
C GLN A 117 25.35 8.01 -12.20
N GLU A 118 25.74 9.11 -11.52
CA GLU A 118 26.59 10.09 -12.20
C GLU A 118 27.49 10.96 -11.28
N LYS A 119 27.24 11.09 -9.97
CA LYS A 119 28.08 11.90 -9.07
C LYS A 119 28.19 11.31 -7.66
N LEU A 120 29.41 11.11 -7.15
CA LEU A 120 29.67 10.61 -5.79
C LEU A 120 28.91 11.38 -4.66
N GLN A 121 28.72 12.68 -4.84
CA GLN A 121 28.00 13.51 -3.86
C GLN A 121 26.49 13.25 -3.87
N LEU A 122 25.91 12.86 -5.00
CA LEU A 122 24.48 12.50 -5.09
C LEU A 122 24.21 11.18 -4.38
N HIS A 123 25.12 10.21 -4.41
CA HIS A 123 24.97 8.93 -3.71
C HIS A 123 24.70 9.10 -2.22
N SER A 124 25.39 10.06 -1.55
CA SER A 124 25.17 10.27 -0.11
C SER A 124 23.80 10.89 0.19
N GLN A 125 23.24 11.67 -0.72
CA GLN A 125 21.91 12.25 -0.56
C GLN A 125 20.82 11.20 -0.86
N GLU A 126 21.01 10.38 -1.89
CA GLU A 126 20.10 9.28 -2.24
C GLU A 126 20.03 8.22 -1.14
N VAL A 127 21.17 7.88 -0.52
CA VAL A 127 21.19 6.97 0.63
C VAL A 127 20.39 7.56 1.81
N LYS A 128 20.60 8.84 2.15
CA LYS A 128 19.83 9.50 3.22
C LYS A 128 18.34 9.55 2.92
N GLU A 129 17.96 9.78 1.67
CA GLU A 129 16.57 9.78 1.27
C GLU A 129 15.96 8.37 1.34
N GLY A 130 16.69 7.34 0.90
CA GLY A 130 16.30 5.95 1.07
C GLY A 130 16.08 5.58 2.55
N GLU A 131 17.01 5.97 3.44
CA GLU A 131 16.89 5.77 4.89
C GLU A 131 15.67 6.50 5.47
N ARG A 132 15.41 7.74 5.01
CA ARG A 132 14.24 8.52 5.43
C ARG A 132 12.93 7.83 5.02
N MET A 133 12.83 7.41 3.75
CA MET A 133 11.64 6.72 3.24
C MET A 133 11.43 5.38 3.93
N TRP A 134 12.51 4.67 4.20
CA TRP A 134 12.43 3.43 4.94
C TRP A 134 11.91 3.61 6.35
N LYS A 135 12.40 4.64 7.04
CA LYS A 135 11.88 4.98 8.37
C LYS A 135 10.38 5.29 8.33
N ILE A 136 9.91 6.04 7.34
CA ILE A 136 8.48 6.34 7.17
C ILE A 136 7.69 5.04 6.94
N TYR A 137 8.21 4.13 6.12
CA TYR A 137 7.58 2.85 5.82
C TYR A 137 7.42 1.99 7.09
N ASP A 138 8.48 1.86 7.88
CA ASP A 138 8.45 1.12 9.14
C ASP A 138 7.55 1.76 10.17
N ASP A 139 7.69 3.07 10.40
CA ASP A 139 6.89 3.82 11.37
C ASP A 139 5.39 3.69 11.04
N PHE A 140 5.05 3.74 9.77
CA PHE A 140 3.67 3.54 9.33
C PHE A 140 3.17 2.13 9.65
N LEU A 141 3.90 1.08 9.29
CA LEU A 141 3.52 -0.30 9.60
C LEU A 141 3.42 -0.55 11.11
N LEU A 142 4.36 -0.02 11.90
CA LEU A 142 4.33 -0.12 13.36
C LEU A 142 3.10 0.58 13.96
N SER A 143 2.64 1.67 13.36
CA SER A 143 1.44 2.38 13.80
C SER A 143 0.14 1.65 13.48
N ARG A 144 0.14 0.79 12.45
CA ARG A 144 -1.06 0.12 11.91
C ARG A 144 -1.18 -1.35 12.29
N THR A 145 -0.13 -1.93 12.87
CA THR A 145 -0.04 -3.35 13.16
C THR A 145 0.53 -3.60 14.56
N LYS A 146 0.66 -4.87 14.91
CA LYS A 146 1.36 -5.33 16.13
C LYS A 146 2.82 -5.75 15.81
N PHE A 147 3.37 -5.30 14.70
CA PHE A 147 4.78 -5.52 14.42
C PHE A 147 5.63 -4.83 15.47
N THR A 148 6.81 -5.36 15.70
CA THR A 148 7.78 -4.74 16.61
C THR A 148 9.01 -4.27 15.83
N PRO A 149 9.68 -3.20 16.26
CA PRO A 149 10.92 -2.75 15.63
C PRO A 149 11.94 -3.89 15.49
N LYS A 150 12.03 -4.76 16.50
CA LYS A 150 12.94 -5.91 16.49
C LYS A 150 12.65 -6.87 15.32
N GLN A 151 11.37 -7.14 15.01
CA GLN A 151 11.00 -8.01 13.90
C GLN A 151 11.39 -7.40 12.56
N LEU A 152 11.11 -6.11 12.36
CA LEU A 152 11.48 -5.42 11.13
C LEU A 152 13.00 -5.33 10.97
N ASP A 153 13.74 -5.03 12.05
CA ASP A 153 15.20 -4.98 12.05
C ASP A 153 15.83 -6.35 11.75
N GLU A 154 15.23 -7.44 12.18
CA GLU A 154 15.73 -8.78 11.89
C GLU A 154 15.65 -9.10 10.39
N VAL A 155 14.55 -8.75 9.74
CA VAL A 155 14.40 -8.90 8.28
C VAL A 155 15.45 -8.06 7.54
N LYS A 156 15.69 -6.82 7.97
CA LYS A 156 16.70 -5.94 7.40
C LYS A 156 18.11 -6.49 7.52
N LYS A 157 18.49 -6.98 8.72
CA LYS A 157 19.82 -7.57 8.98
C LYS A 157 20.13 -8.74 8.08
N THR A 158 19.12 -9.55 7.77
CA THR A 158 19.27 -10.71 6.89
C THR A 158 19.18 -10.35 5.41
N ARG A 159 18.83 -9.09 5.07
CA ARG A 159 18.46 -8.65 3.70
C ARG A 159 17.44 -9.58 3.07
N GLY A 160 16.53 -10.05 3.89
CA GLY A 160 15.54 -11.05 3.53
C GLY A 160 14.19 -10.45 3.20
N GLU A 161 13.27 -11.34 2.94
CA GLU A 161 11.87 -11.07 2.72
C GLU A 161 11.05 -11.81 3.78
N TRP A 162 10.11 -11.11 4.40
CA TRP A 162 9.23 -11.73 5.37
C TRP A 162 7.84 -11.96 4.76
N TYR A 163 7.63 -13.18 4.31
CA TYR A 163 6.33 -13.63 3.81
C TYR A 163 5.42 -14.03 4.96
N MET A 164 4.17 -13.61 4.87
CA MET A 164 3.13 -13.93 5.83
C MET A 164 1.90 -14.47 5.10
N ASP A 165 1.37 -15.58 5.58
CA ASP A 165 0.03 -16.02 5.23
C ASP A 165 -1.03 -15.16 5.95
N THR A 166 -2.28 -15.30 5.57
CA THR A 166 -3.39 -14.51 6.12
C THR A 166 -3.54 -14.70 7.65
N LYS A 167 -3.30 -15.92 8.16
CA LYS A 167 -3.41 -16.19 9.60
C LYS A 167 -2.30 -15.48 10.38
N THR A 168 -1.09 -15.51 9.87
CA THR A 168 0.06 -14.79 10.43
C THR A 168 -0.17 -13.28 10.38
N ALA A 169 -0.63 -12.76 9.24
CA ALA A 169 -0.97 -11.35 9.07
C ALA A 169 -2.06 -10.89 10.05
N MET A 170 -3.09 -11.72 10.26
CA MET A 170 -4.14 -11.46 11.25
C MET A 170 -3.60 -11.46 12.69
N LYS A 171 -2.73 -12.41 13.05
CA LYS A 171 -2.07 -12.46 14.36
C LYS A 171 -1.32 -11.16 14.68
N TYR A 172 -0.66 -10.61 13.67
CA TYR A 172 0.06 -9.35 13.80
C TYR A 172 -0.81 -8.09 13.58
N GLY A 173 -2.11 -8.24 13.43
CA GLY A 173 -3.03 -7.12 13.29
C GLY A 173 -2.89 -6.37 11.96
N LEU A 174 -2.29 -6.99 10.94
CA LEU A 174 -2.28 -6.47 9.58
C LEU A 174 -3.62 -6.74 8.88
N VAL A 175 -4.27 -7.85 9.16
CA VAL A 175 -5.60 -8.24 8.69
C VAL A 175 -6.59 -8.15 9.84
N ASP A 176 -7.75 -7.53 9.61
CA ASP A 176 -8.82 -7.42 10.59
C ASP A 176 -9.84 -8.58 10.49
N GLU A 177 -10.09 -9.06 9.25
CA GLU A 177 -11.09 -10.10 8.99
C GLU A 177 -10.71 -10.97 7.78
N ILE A 178 -10.88 -12.27 7.92
CA ILE A 178 -10.69 -13.25 6.83
C ILE A 178 -12.04 -13.52 6.16
N ILE A 179 -12.08 -13.43 4.81
CA ILE A 179 -13.28 -13.60 3.99
C ILE A 179 -13.11 -14.75 3.00
#